data_a3d53d1c1f6f811eb39de9e7e6cb5eb8
#
_entry.id   a3d53d1c1f6f811eb39de9e7e6cb5eb8
#
_cell.length_a   1.000
_cell.length_b   1.000
_cell.length_c   1.000
_cell.angle_alpha   90.00
_cell.angle_beta   90.00
_cell.angle_gamma   90.00
#
_symmetry.space_group_name_H-M   'P 1'
#
loop_
_entity.id
_entity.type
_entity.pdbx_description
1 polymer ?
#
loop_
_entity_poly.entity_id
_entity_poly.type
_entity_poly.pdbx_seq_one_letter_code
_entity_poly.pdbx_strand_id
1 'polypeptide(L)'
;MTVNIAHTPNSLNTNPAIAPEVNNSKVENHNTANTVLEMNTETLAAVVLQELQGTLKSKPAKAETIITRIAQEVERICQKSNRIQNSGEVQSWQLSLARHRLQKCVQYYKLGSKQGRVELHSLLASMIYRHIASFRAQLSFQGRYNLIEDFLQGFYIESLRAFRREHNLEQDYTPRVKLELAEYMAFTEQYAKRQIGLPGRNRQRLIVLRAQGFAKGQPPETSLDIEMAVESPKGEDAEAFSRSSAVQQVREQMVSEAVDPAEAVLRDRVISELINYLEVQGQDQCIDYLRLKLQDYQASDIDKELGLTSRQRDYLQQRFKYHVEKFACSKNWKLVHQWLGADIDQKLGMNSNKWEAFQATLSPEQQQILQLKRNGEDEQSIAKTIKCTPKQLQKRWAKLLDMAWVFRNSDQS
;
A
#
# COMPACT_ATOMS: atom_id res chain seq x y z
N MET A 1 -50.05 -34.61 -1.92
CA MET A 1 -50.02 -35.34 -0.67
C MET A 1 -49.38 -34.40 0.34
N THR A 2 -50.12 -33.50 1.00
CA THR A 2 -50.91 -33.67 2.24
C THR A 2 -50.10 -34.42 3.29
N VAL A 3 -49.74 -33.90 4.45
CA VAL A 3 -50.51 -33.55 5.66
C VAL A 3 -49.47 -32.98 6.65
N ASN A 4 -49.50 -31.78 7.18
CA ASN A 4 -50.22 -31.23 8.34
C ASN A 4 -49.91 -31.89 9.68
N ILE A 5 -49.63 -31.13 10.68
CA ILE A 5 -50.33 -30.58 11.88
C ILE A 5 -49.40 -30.64 13.07
N ALA A 6 -49.00 -29.57 13.71
CA ALA A 6 -49.53 -28.71 14.78
C ALA A 6 -49.49 -29.34 16.20
N HIS A 7 -48.96 -28.69 17.20
CA HIS A 7 -49.68 -28.03 18.31
C HIS A 7 -48.74 -27.68 19.48
N THR A 8 -48.77 -26.45 19.90
CA THR A 8 -48.55 -25.91 21.26
C THR A 8 -49.64 -26.45 22.23
N PRO A 9 -49.70 -26.24 23.56
CA PRO A 9 -49.36 -24.99 24.27
C PRO A 9 -48.97 -25.10 25.78
N ASN A 10 -48.76 -23.93 26.41
CA ASN A 10 -49.10 -23.47 27.79
C ASN A 10 -48.29 -24.01 28.98
N SER A 11 -48.07 -23.29 30.04
CA SER A 11 -48.39 -21.98 30.59
C SER A 11 -47.91 -21.89 32.04
N LEU A 12 -47.75 -20.65 32.49
CA LEU A 12 -48.07 -20.10 33.82
C LEU A 12 -47.03 -20.07 34.96
N ASN A 13 -46.72 -18.81 35.28
CA ASN A 13 -46.81 -18.12 36.60
C ASN A 13 -45.76 -18.46 37.65
N THR A 14 -45.12 -17.49 38.30
CA THR A 14 -45.60 -16.40 39.14
C THR A 14 -44.42 -15.57 39.66
N ASN A 15 -44.58 -14.23 39.70
CA ASN A 15 -43.88 -13.28 40.56
C ASN A 15 -44.21 -13.49 42.06
N PRO A 16 -43.46 -12.92 43.05
CA PRO A 16 -43.40 -11.47 43.22
C PRO A 16 -42.10 -10.85 43.82
N ALA A 17 -41.94 -9.59 43.52
CA ALA A 17 -41.38 -8.46 44.22
C ALA A 17 -40.71 -8.58 45.61
N ILE A 18 -39.59 -7.90 45.79
CA ILE A 18 -39.28 -6.96 46.89
C ILE A 18 -38.18 -6.00 46.42
N ALA A 19 -38.45 -4.70 46.34
CA ALA A 19 -37.49 -3.64 46.52
C ALA A 19 -37.38 -3.34 48.04
N PRO A 20 -36.29 -2.84 48.62
CA PRO A 20 -36.09 -1.39 48.61
C PRO A 20 -34.61 -0.91 48.64
N GLU A 21 -34.48 0.32 48.45
CA GLU A 21 -33.69 1.35 49.10
C GLU A 21 -32.59 2.02 48.30
N VAL A 22 -32.87 3.29 48.13
CA VAL A 22 -32.07 4.41 47.70
C VAL A 22 -30.87 4.60 48.62
N ASN A 23 -29.66 4.68 48.06
CA ASN A 23 -28.58 5.46 48.67
C ASN A 23 -27.88 6.32 47.64
N ASN A 24 -28.10 7.61 47.77
CA ASN A 24 -27.38 8.71 47.16
C ASN A 24 -25.91 8.66 47.58
N SER A 25 -25.01 8.48 46.62
CA SER A 25 -23.64 8.95 46.78
C SER A 25 -23.06 9.39 45.44
N LYS A 26 -22.88 10.70 45.36
CA LYS A 26 -21.90 11.46 44.55
C LYS A 26 -21.58 10.98 43.14
N VAL A 27 -22.17 11.70 42.20
CA VAL A 27 -21.67 11.78 40.81
C VAL A 27 -20.29 12.42 40.87
N GLU A 28 -19.24 11.61 40.79
CA GLU A 28 -17.94 12.07 40.36
C GLU A 28 -17.91 12.02 38.83
N ASN A 29 -17.92 13.20 38.24
CA ASN A 29 -17.63 13.42 36.83
C ASN A 29 -16.24 12.90 36.52
N HIS A 30 -16.10 11.63 36.13
CA HIS A 30 -14.96 11.18 35.38
C HIS A 30 -15.14 11.58 33.91
N ASN A 31 -14.52 12.69 33.56
CA ASN A 31 -14.07 12.94 32.19
C ASN A 31 -13.17 11.80 31.77
N THR A 32 -13.73 10.73 31.26
CA THR A 32 -13.00 9.75 30.49
C THR A 32 -12.68 10.38 29.14
N ALA A 33 -11.55 11.11 29.12
CA ALA A 33 -10.84 11.34 27.88
C ALA A 33 -10.73 9.98 27.19
N ASN A 34 -11.29 9.85 26.00
CA ASN A 34 -11.09 8.72 25.09
C ASN A 34 -9.58 8.67 24.76
N THR A 35 -8.81 8.10 25.66
CA THR A 35 -7.46 7.61 25.35
C THR A 35 -7.68 6.42 24.44
N VAL A 36 -7.58 6.63 23.14
CA VAL A 36 -7.52 5.56 22.16
C VAL A 36 -6.27 4.76 22.52
N LEU A 37 -6.46 3.66 23.26
CA LEU A 37 -5.40 2.75 23.65
C LEU A 37 -4.77 2.20 22.38
N GLU A 38 -3.55 2.64 22.07
CA GLU A 38 -2.72 2.00 21.04
C GLU A 38 -2.60 0.51 21.37
N MET A 39 -2.79 -0.33 20.36
CA MET A 39 -2.62 -1.77 20.52
C MET A 39 -1.13 -2.04 20.76
N ASN A 40 -0.79 -2.58 21.93
CA ASN A 40 0.59 -2.94 22.24
C ASN A 40 1.13 -3.96 21.23
N THR A 41 2.43 -3.90 20.92
CA THR A 41 3.13 -4.81 20.00
C THR A 41 2.85 -6.28 20.32
N GLU A 42 2.78 -6.64 21.61
CA GLU A 42 2.51 -8.01 22.04
C GLU A 42 1.08 -8.47 21.70
N THR A 43 0.09 -7.61 21.92
CA THR A 43 -1.32 -7.92 21.58
C THR A 43 -1.51 -7.99 20.07
N LEU A 44 -0.87 -7.09 19.30
CA LEU A 44 -0.86 -7.14 17.86
C LEU A 44 -0.22 -8.44 17.35
N ALA A 45 0.94 -8.81 17.92
CA ALA A 45 1.63 -10.05 17.56
C ALA A 45 0.78 -11.28 17.86
N ALA A 46 0.07 -11.33 19.00
CA ALA A 46 -0.82 -12.44 19.35
C ALA A 46 -1.97 -12.59 18.34
N VAL A 47 -2.62 -11.49 17.94
CA VAL A 47 -3.71 -11.51 16.96
C VAL A 47 -3.19 -11.99 15.60
N VAL A 48 -2.06 -11.46 15.14
CA VAL A 48 -1.48 -11.83 13.83
C VAL A 48 -0.98 -13.27 13.83
N LEU A 49 -0.46 -13.78 14.95
CA LEU A 49 -0.06 -15.17 15.11
C LEU A 49 -1.28 -16.12 15.02
N GLN A 50 -2.38 -15.76 15.64
CA GLN A 50 -3.62 -16.52 15.55
C GLN A 50 -4.15 -16.57 14.10
N GLU A 51 -4.10 -15.45 13.38
CA GLU A 51 -4.49 -15.39 11.96
C GLU A 51 -3.55 -16.23 11.07
N LEU A 52 -2.25 -16.23 11.36
CA LEU A 52 -1.29 -17.10 10.65
C LEU A 52 -1.62 -18.58 10.87
N GLN A 53 -1.89 -18.99 12.11
CA GLN A 53 -2.25 -20.37 12.46
C GLN A 53 -3.56 -20.80 11.79
N GLY A 54 -4.56 -19.91 11.70
CA GLY A 54 -5.80 -20.16 10.97
C GLY A 54 -5.59 -20.30 9.45
N THR A 55 -4.58 -19.64 8.91
CA THR A 55 -4.29 -19.64 7.46
C THR A 55 -3.40 -20.82 7.05
N LEU A 56 -2.53 -21.29 7.93
CA LEU A 56 -1.61 -22.40 7.71
C LEU A 56 -2.02 -23.59 8.58
N LYS A 57 -2.16 -24.76 7.98
CA LYS A 57 -2.57 -26.00 8.68
C LYS A 57 -1.58 -26.49 9.74
N SER A 58 -0.36 -25.94 9.76
CA SER A 58 0.69 -26.29 10.71
C SER A 58 1.38 -25.03 11.21
N LYS A 59 1.85 -25.07 12.49
CA LYS A 59 2.66 -23.97 13.05
C LYS A 59 4.07 -24.04 12.43
N PRO A 60 4.45 -23.07 11.57
CA PRO A 60 5.78 -23.06 10.97
C PRO A 60 6.85 -22.70 12.03
N ALA A 61 8.06 -23.25 11.83
CA ALA A 61 9.18 -22.92 12.70
C ALA A 61 9.46 -21.40 12.67
N LYS A 62 9.79 -20.85 13.84
CA LYS A 62 10.06 -19.42 14.08
C LYS A 62 8.89 -18.46 13.76
N ALA A 63 7.65 -18.96 13.72
CA ALA A 63 6.48 -18.12 13.47
C ALA A 63 6.37 -16.95 14.47
N GLU A 64 6.57 -17.21 15.76
CA GLU A 64 6.50 -16.18 16.80
C GLU A 64 7.52 -15.07 16.57
N THR A 65 8.78 -15.42 16.31
CA THR A 65 9.85 -14.45 16.06
C THR A 65 9.53 -13.55 14.84
N ILE A 66 9.01 -14.14 13.76
CA ILE A 66 8.68 -13.41 12.54
C ILE A 66 7.48 -12.49 12.76
N ILE A 67 6.45 -12.97 13.45
CA ILE A 67 5.28 -12.17 13.78
C ILE A 67 5.63 -11.01 14.69
N THR A 68 6.51 -11.22 15.67
CA THR A 68 7.01 -10.13 16.52
C THR A 68 7.73 -9.07 15.70
N ARG A 69 8.57 -9.45 14.71
CA ARG A 69 9.21 -8.49 13.79
C ARG A 69 8.21 -7.71 12.96
N ILE A 70 7.19 -8.40 12.44
CA ILE A 70 6.10 -7.74 11.69
C ILE A 70 5.37 -6.73 12.58
N ALA A 71 5.04 -7.10 13.83
CA ALA A 71 4.37 -6.20 14.76
C ALA A 71 5.22 -4.97 15.10
N GLN A 72 6.53 -5.16 15.35
CA GLN A 72 7.48 -4.07 15.60
C GLN A 72 7.64 -3.15 14.37
N GLU A 73 7.70 -3.73 13.17
CA GLU A 73 7.73 -2.93 11.93
C GLU A 73 6.48 -2.06 11.80
N VAL A 74 5.31 -2.65 12.03
CA VAL A 74 4.03 -1.96 11.94
C VAL A 74 3.91 -0.86 12.98
N GLU A 75 4.32 -1.12 14.22
CA GLU A 75 4.35 -0.10 15.27
C GLU A 75 5.23 1.08 14.86
N ARG A 76 6.46 0.83 14.41
CA ARG A 76 7.38 1.87 13.92
C ARG A 76 6.78 2.67 12.74
N ILE A 77 6.08 2.00 11.82
CA ILE A 77 5.39 2.67 10.71
C ILE A 77 4.29 3.57 11.25
N CYS A 78 3.46 3.08 12.16
CA CYS A 78 2.36 3.85 12.74
C CYS A 78 2.89 5.07 13.52
N GLN A 79 3.95 4.92 14.30
CA GLN A 79 4.57 6.02 15.05
C GLN A 79 5.17 7.10 14.13
N LYS A 80 5.79 6.71 13.01
CA LYS A 80 6.43 7.66 12.07
C LYS A 80 5.47 8.33 11.10
N SER A 81 4.28 7.78 10.90
CA SER A 81 3.33 8.28 9.93
C SER A 81 2.43 9.35 10.54
N ASN A 82 2.68 10.60 10.23
CA ASN A 82 1.79 11.72 10.63
C ASN A 82 0.36 11.51 10.15
N ARG A 83 0.17 10.83 9.02
CA ARG A 83 -1.14 10.51 8.47
C ARG A 83 -1.91 9.54 9.37
N ILE A 84 -1.24 8.49 9.87
CA ILE A 84 -1.84 7.51 10.77
C ILE A 84 -2.14 8.17 12.12
N GLN A 85 -1.18 8.93 12.67
CA GLN A 85 -1.36 9.62 13.95
C GLN A 85 -2.51 10.61 13.91
N ASN A 86 -2.65 11.35 12.81
CA ASN A 86 -3.74 12.35 12.67
C ASN A 86 -5.10 11.72 12.33
N SER A 87 -5.16 10.42 11.99
CA SER A 87 -6.44 9.76 11.66
C SER A 87 -7.29 9.41 12.87
N GLY A 88 -6.71 9.36 14.07
CA GLY A 88 -7.38 8.88 15.28
C GLY A 88 -7.73 7.38 15.29
N GLU A 89 -7.42 6.64 14.22
CA GLU A 89 -7.74 5.21 14.05
C GLU A 89 -6.49 4.33 14.08
N VAL A 90 -5.51 4.62 14.94
CA VAL A 90 -4.20 3.94 14.95
C VAL A 90 -4.31 2.42 15.04
N GLN A 91 -5.22 1.89 15.88
CA GLN A 91 -5.44 0.43 16.00
C GLN A 91 -5.92 -0.22 14.70
N SER A 92 -6.86 0.41 14.02
CA SER A 92 -7.36 -0.08 12.72
C SER A 92 -6.23 -0.12 11.69
N TRP A 93 -5.37 0.88 11.71
CA TRP A 93 -4.19 0.94 10.87
C TRP A 93 -3.17 -0.14 11.21
N GLN A 94 -2.87 -0.35 12.51
CA GLN A 94 -1.96 -1.40 12.96
C GLN A 94 -2.41 -2.78 12.47
N LEU A 95 -3.67 -3.14 12.68
CA LEU A 95 -4.23 -4.42 12.20
C LEU A 95 -4.20 -4.54 10.68
N SER A 96 -4.58 -3.49 9.97
CA SER A 96 -4.60 -3.49 8.51
C SER A 96 -3.20 -3.65 7.91
N LEU A 97 -2.21 -2.94 8.45
CA LEU A 97 -0.82 -3.03 8.02
C LEU A 97 -0.23 -4.42 8.34
N ALA A 98 -0.47 -4.93 9.55
CA ALA A 98 0.01 -6.24 9.96
C ALA A 98 -0.57 -7.37 9.10
N ARG A 99 -1.87 -7.33 8.81
CA ARG A 99 -2.54 -8.27 7.89
C ARG A 99 -1.97 -8.22 6.49
N HIS A 100 -1.72 -7.02 5.97
CA HIS A 100 -1.11 -6.85 4.65
C HIS A 100 0.30 -7.47 4.61
N ARG A 101 1.13 -7.21 5.63
CA ARG A 101 2.46 -7.83 5.76
C ARG A 101 2.37 -9.35 5.85
N LEU A 102 1.50 -9.84 6.72
CA LEU A 102 1.27 -11.28 6.88
C LEU A 102 0.83 -11.94 5.56
N GLN A 103 -0.12 -11.34 4.86
CA GLN A 103 -0.64 -11.87 3.59
C GLN A 103 0.47 -12.02 2.55
N LYS A 104 1.34 -11.03 2.41
CA LYS A 104 2.50 -11.10 1.51
C LYS A 104 3.49 -12.19 1.91
N CYS A 105 3.80 -12.30 3.19
CA CYS A 105 4.66 -13.36 3.71
C CYS A 105 4.06 -14.76 3.45
N VAL A 106 2.77 -14.95 3.71
CA VAL A 106 2.05 -16.21 3.46
C VAL A 106 1.99 -16.54 1.98
N GLN A 107 1.86 -15.56 1.11
CA GLN A 107 1.90 -15.75 -0.35
C GLN A 107 3.22 -16.40 -0.76
N TYR A 108 4.37 -15.84 -0.37
CA TYR A 108 5.69 -16.42 -0.66
C TYR A 108 5.91 -17.76 0.04
N TYR A 109 5.40 -17.91 1.27
CA TYR A 109 5.47 -19.20 1.97
C TYR A 109 4.74 -20.32 1.23
N LYS A 110 3.55 -20.05 0.69
CA LYS A 110 2.76 -21.02 -0.10
C LYS A 110 3.47 -21.40 -1.41
N LEU A 111 4.05 -20.43 -2.11
CA LEU A 111 4.84 -20.67 -3.32
C LEU A 111 6.05 -21.57 -3.05
N GLY A 112 6.61 -21.49 -1.85
CA GLY A 112 7.82 -22.21 -1.47
C GLY A 112 9.11 -21.52 -1.94
N SER A 113 10.26 -22.02 -1.49
CA SER A 113 11.53 -21.33 -1.64
C SER A 113 12.01 -21.21 -3.11
N LYS A 114 11.75 -22.19 -3.95
CA LYS A 114 12.16 -22.17 -5.37
C LYS A 114 11.24 -21.25 -6.18
N GLN A 115 9.95 -21.53 -6.16
CA GLN A 115 8.98 -20.75 -6.95
C GLN A 115 8.88 -19.31 -6.46
N GLY A 116 8.94 -19.08 -5.14
CA GLY A 116 8.92 -17.73 -4.58
C GLY A 116 10.11 -16.88 -5.02
N ARG A 117 11.32 -17.47 -5.13
CA ARG A 117 12.49 -16.76 -5.68
C ARG A 117 12.34 -16.45 -7.16
N VAL A 118 11.82 -17.39 -7.96
CA VAL A 118 11.56 -17.17 -9.38
C VAL A 118 10.54 -16.05 -9.56
N GLU A 119 9.46 -16.05 -8.79
CA GLU A 119 8.41 -15.01 -8.85
C GLU A 119 8.95 -13.65 -8.47
N LEU A 120 9.68 -13.55 -7.35
CA LEU A 120 10.32 -12.32 -6.93
C LEU A 120 11.30 -11.80 -7.98
N HIS A 121 12.16 -12.67 -8.50
CA HIS A 121 13.15 -12.32 -9.52
C HIS A 121 12.49 -11.79 -10.79
N SER A 122 11.49 -12.49 -11.31
CA SER A 122 10.73 -12.07 -12.49
C SER A 122 10.02 -10.72 -12.26
N LEU A 123 9.45 -10.50 -11.07
CA LEU A 123 8.83 -9.25 -10.71
C LEU A 123 9.83 -8.09 -10.70
N LEU A 124 10.99 -8.28 -10.05
CA LEU A 124 12.02 -7.25 -9.97
C LEU A 124 12.64 -6.97 -11.37
N ALA A 125 12.93 -8.01 -12.14
CA ALA A 125 13.43 -7.87 -13.50
C ALA A 125 12.47 -7.09 -14.39
N SER A 126 11.17 -7.35 -14.31
CA SER A 126 10.15 -6.63 -15.07
C SER A 126 10.11 -5.14 -14.73
N MET A 127 10.33 -4.76 -13.46
CA MET A 127 10.35 -3.36 -13.03
C MET A 127 11.50 -2.55 -13.61
N ILE A 128 12.64 -3.20 -13.86
CA ILE A 128 13.88 -2.52 -14.26
C ILE A 128 14.23 -2.70 -15.74
N TYR A 129 13.64 -3.68 -16.41
CA TYR A 129 13.98 -4.05 -17.80
C TYR A 129 14.09 -2.85 -18.72
N ARG A 130 13.11 -1.95 -18.70
CA ARG A 130 13.09 -0.76 -19.55
C ARG A 130 14.14 0.28 -19.17
N HIS A 131 14.41 0.38 -17.87
CA HIS A 131 15.33 1.39 -17.34
C HIS A 131 16.80 1.01 -17.59
N ILE A 132 17.08 -0.28 -17.74
CA ILE A 132 18.40 -0.78 -18.10
C ILE A 132 18.51 -0.94 -19.63
N ALA A 133 17.51 -1.53 -20.29
CA ALA A 133 17.54 -1.82 -21.71
C ALA A 133 17.52 -0.57 -22.60
N SER A 134 16.83 0.49 -22.19
CA SER A 134 16.74 1.75 -22.98
C SER A 134 18.06 2.50 -23.09
N PHE A 135 18.93 2.40 -22.09
CA PHE A 135 20.24 3.04 -22.12
C PHE A 135 21.24 2.38 -23.07
N ARG A 136 20.95 1.13 -23.49
CA ARG A 136 21.84 0.32 -24.33
C ARG A 136 21.08 -0.45 -25.39
N ALA A 137 20.41 0.29 -26.27
CA ALA A 137 19.65 -0.26 -27.39
C ALA A 137 20.49 -1.14 -28.33
N GLN A 138 21.83 -1.00 -28.30
CA GLN A 138 22.78 -1.76 -29.14
C GLN A 138 23.14 -3.14 -28.55
N LEU A 139 22.82 -3.42 -27.28
CA LEU A 139 23.13 -4.70 -26.65
C LEU A 139 22.26 -5.83 -27.23
N SER A 140 22.91 -6.99 -27.45
CA SER A 140 22.20 -8.24 -27.72
C SER A 140 21.24 -8.59 -26.61
N PHE A 141 20.27 -9.49 -26.87
CA PHE A 141 19.35 -9.98 -25.86
C PHE A 141 20.11 -10.55 -24.64
N GLN A 142 21.18 -11.34 -24.90
CA GLN A 142 21.99 -11.93 -23.84
C GLN A 142 22.73 -10.88 -23.02
N GLY A 143 23.27 -9.86 -23.65
CA GLY A 143 23.95 -8.77 -22.94
C GLY A 143 23.02 -8.00 -22.01
N ARG A 144 21.78 -7.75 -22.44
CA ARG A 144 20.76 -7.11 -21.59
C ARG A 144 20.35 -8.00 -20.43
N TYR A 145 20.22 -9.29 -20.65
CA TYR A 145 19.90 -10.25 -19.61
C TYR A 145 20.99 -10.28 -18.54
N ASN A 146 22.25 -10.42 -18.93
CA ASN A 146 23.38 -10.43 -18.00
C ASN A 146 23.45 -9.15 -17.17
N LEU A 147 23.21 -7.99 -17.78
CA LEU A 147 23.22 -6.71 -17.07
C LEU A 147 22.11 -6.61 -16.03
N ILE A 148 20.94 -7.17 -16.30
CA ILE A 148 19.83 -7.25 -15.34
C ILE A 148 20.20 -8.18 -14.17
N GLU A 149 20.80 -9.32 -14.46
CA GLU A 149 21.26 -10.27 -13.43
C GLU A 149 22.31 -9.63 -12.50
N ASP A 150 23.30 -8.95 -13.06
CA ASP A 150 24.36 -8.28 -12.30
C ASP A 150 23.76 -7.20 -11.39
N PHE A 151 22.83 -6.41 -11.91
CA PHE A 151 22.12 -5.43 -11.12
C PHE A 151 21.33 -6.08 -9.98
N LEU A 152 20.57 -7.13 -10.27
CA LEU A 152 19.73 -7.78 -9.26
C LEU A 152 20.55 -8.46 -8.17
N GLN A 153 21.72 -9.03 -8.48
CA GLN A 153 22.63 -9.56 -7.47
C GLN A 153 23.03 -8.48 -6.48
N GLY A 154 23.45 -7.30 -6.95
CA GLY A 154 23.77 -6.17 -6.11
C GLY A 154 22.58 -5.68 -5.28
N PHE A 155 21.40 -5.64 -5.91
CA PHE A 155 20.16 -5.22 -5.24
C PHE A 155 19.72 -6.19 -4.14
N TYR A 156 19.89 -7.50 -4.31
CA TYR A 156 19.62 -8.48 -3.25
C TYR A 156 20.54 -8.30 -2.03
N ILE A 157 21.82 -7.98 -2.26
CA ILE A 157 22.75 -7.67 -1.17
C ILE A 157 22.31 -6.39 -0.43
N GLU A 158 21.95 -5.35 -1.16
CA GLU A 158 21.43 -4.10 -0.58
C GLU A 158 20.16 -4.36 0.24
N SER A 159 19.22 -5.12 -0.33
CA SER A 159 17.96 -5.50 0.34
C SER A 159 18.21 -6.30 1.62
N LEU A 160 19.15 -7.24 1.63
CA LEU A 160 19.48 -8.03 2.82
C LEU A 160 20.10 -7.15 3.92
N ARG A 161 20.97 -6.22 3.55
CA ARG A 161 21.53 -5.24 4.51
C ARG A 161 20.43 -4.35 5.09
N ALA A 162 19.50 -3.88 4.26
CA ALA A 162 18.35 -3.10 4.71
C ALA A 162 17.44 -3.92 5.64
N PHE A 163 17.18 -5.19 5.31
CA PHE A 163 16.38 -6.10 6.13
C PHE A 163 16.99 -6.27 7.53
N ARG A 164 18.30 -6.55 7.59
CA ARG A 164 19.02 -6.70 8.87
C ARG A 164 18.93 -5.44 9.73
N ARG A 165 19.18 -4.27 9.14
CA ARG A 165 19.12 -2.98 9.81
C ARG A 165 17.71 -2.66 10.31
N GLU A 166 16.69 -2.85 9.50
CA GLU A 166 15.31 -2.47 9.84
C GLU A 166 14.69 -3.39 10.90
N HIS A 167 15.16 -4.63 10.98
CA HIS A 167 14.72 -5.60 11.99
C HIS A 167 15.72 -5.79 13.14
N ASN A 168 16.75 -4.92 13.24
CA ASN A 168 17.80 -5.00 14.27
C ASN A 168 18.43 -6.40 14.36
N LEU A 169 18.73 -7.02 13.21
CA LEU A 169 19.35 -8.33 13.12
C LEU A 169 20.87 -8.21 13.04
N GLU A 170 21.57 -9.26 13.45
CA GLU A 170 23.01 -9.37 13.33
C GLU A 170 23.49 -9.29 11.88
N GLN A 171 24.73 -8.82 11.67
CA GLN A 171 25.26 -8.62 10.31
C GLN A 171 25.45 -9.92 9.52
N ASP A 172 25.61 -11.04 10.19
CA ASP A 172 25.73 -12.38 9.59
C ASP A 172 24.40 -13.11 9.43
N TYR A 173 23.29 -12.54 9.94
CA TYR A 173 21.97 -13.17 9.81
C TYR A 173 21.62 -13.46 8.36
N THR A 174 21.20 -14.69 8.10
CA THR A 174 20.67 -15.14 6.80
C THR A 174 19.37 -15.94 7.01
N PRO A 175 18.31 -15.69 6.20
CA PRO A 175 17.10 -16.48 6.29
C PRO A 175 17.35 -17.93 5.94
N ARG A 176 17.12 -18.86 6.87
CA ARG A 176 17.39 -20.31 6.68
C ARG A 176 16.11 -21.13 6.64
N VAL A 177 15.10 -20.71 7.39
CA VAL A 177 13.81 -21.42 7.46
C VAL A 177 12.87 -20.91 6.39
N LYS A 178 11.99 -21.77 5.89
CA LYS A 178 11.03 -21.44 4.81
C LYS A 178 10.23 -20.17 5.07
N LEU A 179 9.79 -19.94 6.32
CA LEU A 179 9.03 -18.74 6.67
C LEU A 179 9.91 -17.49 6.75
N GLU A 180 11.15 -17.60 7.25
CA GLU A 180 12.12 -16.49 7.23
C GLU A 180 12.46 -16.07 5.80
N LEU A 181 12.62 -17.04 4.90
CA LEU A 181 12.86 -16.76 3.50
C LEU A 181 11.65 -16.07 2.86
N ALA A 182 10.43 -16.48 3.20
CA ALA A 182 9.20 -15.85 2.72
C ALA A 182 9.06 -14.41 3.23
N GLU A 183 9.40 -14.16 4.50
CA GLU A 183 9.46 -12.82 5.09
C GLU A 183 10.48 -11.94 4.35
N TYR A 184 11.69 -12.44 4.13
CA TYR A 184 12.73 -11.71 3.39
C TYR A 184 12.30 -11.42 1.94
N MET A 185 11.67 -12.37 1.24
CA MET A 185 11.15 -12.13 -0.11
C MET A 185 10.06 -11.06 -0.13
N ALA A 186 9.13 -11.10 0.82
CA ALA A 186 8.10 -10.08 0.97
C ALA A 186 8.69 -8.70 1.28
N PHE A 187 9.70 -8.65 2.16
CA PHE A 187 10.44 -7.42 2.45
C PHE A 187 11.15 -6.88 1.21
N THR A 188 11.85 -7.73 0.46
CA THR A 188 12.60 -7.33 -0.75
C THR A 188 11.66 -6.75 -1.82
N GLU A 189 10.50 -7.36 -2.04
CA GLU A 189 9.47 -6.83 -2.94
C GLU A 189 9.04 -5.41 -2.52
N GLN A 190 8.79 -5.21 -1.23
CA GLN A 190 8.37 -3.91 -0.71
C GLN A 190 9.50 -2.88 -0.72
N TYR A 191 10.71 -3.29 -0.39
CA TYR A 191 11.90 -2.45 -0.46
C TYR A 191 12.11 -1.91 -1.87
N ALA A 192 12.00 -2.78 -2.88
CA ALA A 192 12.08 -2.40 -4.29
C ALA A 192 11.00 -1.38 -4.71
N LYS A 193 9.80 -1.50 -4.17
CA LYS A 193 8.65 -0.64 -4.48
C LYS A 193 8.61 0.67 -3.69
N ARG A 194 9.51 0.91 -2.75
CA ARG A 194 9.54 2.16 -1.98
C ARG A 194 9.62 3.36 -2.92
N GLN A 195 8.80 4.37 -2.63
CA GLN A 195 8.80 5.60 -3.39
C GLN A 195 9.85 6.56 -2.82
N ILE A 196 10.69 7.07 -3.69
CA ILE A 196 11.70 8.08 -3.35
C ILE A 196 11.26 9.40 -3.96
N GLY A 197 11.18 10.44 -3.13
CA GLY A 197 10.91 11.80 -3.57
C GLY A 197 12.13 12.37 -4.30
N LEU A 198 11.91 12.92 -5.48
CA LEU A 198 12.94 13.60 -6.27
C LEU A 198 12.68 15.11 -6.28
N PRO A 199 13.69 15.95 -6.49
CA PRO A 199 13.49 17.36 -6.72
C PRO A 199 12.46 17.59 -7.83
N GLY A 200 11.55 18.57 -7.66
CA GLY A 200 10.49 18.85 -8.62
C GLY A 200 9.21 18.06 -8.44
N ARG A 201 8.96 17.52 -7.24
CA ARG A 201 7.74 16.73 -6.85
C ARG A 201 7.57 15.41 -7.59
N ASN A 202 8.53 14.95 -8.35
CA ASN A 202 8.51 13.64 -8.97
C ASN A 202 8.83 12.57 -7.92
N ARG A 203 8.17 11.41 -8.02
CA ARG A 203 8.43 10.25 -7.18
C ARG A 203 8.80 9.08 -8.06
N GLN A 204 9.76 8.28 -7.62
CA GLN A 204 10.21 7.12 -8.36
C GLN A 204 10.46 5.93 -7.42
N ARG A 205 10.28 4.71 -7.92
CA ARG A 205 10.56 3.50 -7.14
C ARG A 205 12.05 3.38 -6.86
N LEU A 206 12.41 2.95 -5.66
CA LEU A 206 13.80 2.75 -5.25
C LEU A 206 14.57 1.89 -6.23
N ILE A 207 14.03 0.73 -6.63
CA ILE A 207 14.70 -0.19 -7.55
C ILE A 207 14.96 0.47 -8.92
N VAL A 208 14.04 1.30 -9.41
CA VAL A 208 14.19 2.02 -10.69
C VAL A 208 15.31 3.06 -10.58
N LEU A 209 15.37 3.83 -9.49
CA LEU A 209 16.46 4.76 -9.23
C LEU A 209 17.82 4.07 -9.18
N ARG A 210 17.89 2.92 -8.49
CA ARG A 210 19.12 2.13 -8.43
C ARG A 210 19.51 1.59 -9.79
N ALA A 211 18.54 1.08 -10.58
CA ALA A 211 18.79 0.57 -11.93
C ALA A 211 19.29 1.65 -12.88
N GLN A 212 18.73 2.87 -12.82
CA GLN A 212 19.19 4.01 -13.61
C GLN A 212 20.60 4.45 -13.22
N GLY A 213 20.92 4.45 -11.91
CA GLY A 213 22.28 4.73 -11.42
C GLY A 213 23.28 3.68 -11.88
N PHE A 214 22.90 2.41 -11.78
CA PHE A 214 23.72 1.29 -12.25
C PHE A 214 23.98 1.39 -13.76
N ALA A 215 22.95 1.60 -14.58
CA ALA A 215 23.08 1.69 -16.03
C ALA A 215 23.98 2.87 -16.47
N LYS A 216 23.98 3.98 -15.72
CA LYS A 216 24.86 5.14 -15.99
C LYS A 216 26.31 4.89 -15.56
N GLY A 217 26.52 4.11 -14.50
CA GLY A 217 27.82 3.80 -13.93
C GLY A 217 28.60 2.73 -14.69
N GLN A 218 27.93 1.95 -15.58
CA GLN A 218 28.61 0.97 -16.40
C GLN A 218 29.41 1.65 -17.51
N PRO A 219 30.68 1.25 -17.75
CA PRO A 219 31.45 1.78 -18.87
C PRO A 219 30.73 1.48 -20.19
N PRO A 220 30.83 2.36 -21.20
CA PRO A 220 30.39 2.01 -22.54
C PRO A 220 31.13 0.74 -22.97
N GLU A 221 30.42 -0.23 -23.59
CA GLU A 221 31.09 -1.34 -24.25
C GLU A 221 31.92 -0.79 -25.42
N THR A 222 33.12 -0.38 -25.13
CA THR A 222 34.19 -0.40 -26.12
C THR A 222 34.61 -1.86 -26.25
N SER A 223 34.66 -2.38 -27.47
CA SER A 223 35.38 -3.64 -27.75
C SER A 223 36.76 -3.46 -27.12
N LEU A 224 36.97 -4.11 -25.98
CA LEU A 224 38.24 -4.05 -25.27
C LEU A 224 39.22 -4.81 -26.16
N ASP A 225 40.05 -4.07 -26.82
CA ASP A 225 41.32 -4.59 -27.31
C ASP A 225 42.04 -5.12 -26.07
N ILE A 226 42.24 -6.42 -26.01
CA ILE A 226 42.81 -7.13 -24.83
C ILE A 226 44.19 -6.55 -24.47
N GLU A 227 44.87 -5.93 -25.42
CA GLU A 227 46.16 -5.26 -25.19
C GLU A 227 46.03 -3.93 -24.37
N MET A 228 44.94 -3.19 -24.49
CA MET A 228 44.68 -2.00 -23.67
C MET A 228 44.17 -2.25 -22.25
N ALA A 229 43.66 -3.45 -21.99
CA ALA A 229 43.18 -3.83 -20.66
C ALA A 229 44.32 -4.07 -19.65
N VAL A 230 45.53 -4.31 -20.14
CA VAL A 230 46.72 -4.60 -19.32
C VAL A 230 47.36 -3.33 -18.77
N GLU A 231 47.10 -2.17 -19.38
CA GLU A 231 47.80 -0.88 -19.02
C GLU A 231 46.97 0.13 -18.23
N SER A 232 45.74 -0.16 -17.83
CA SER A 232 44.92 0.85 -17.13
C SER A 232 44.65 0.49 -15.67
N PRO A 233 45.23 1.18 -14.70
CA PRO A 233 44.84 1.06 -13.28
C PRO A 233 43.62 1.94 -13.01
N LYS A 234 42.40 1.54 -13.38
CA LYS A 234 41.18 2.38 -13.27
C LYS A 234 39.95 1.71 -12.68
N GLY A 235 40.00 0.50 -12.19
CA GLY A 235 38.86 -0.17 -11.59
C GLY A 235 38.62 0.16 -10.11
N GLU A 236 39.67 0.40 -9.35
CA GLU A 236 39.58 0.45 -7.88
C GLU A 236 39.09 1.80 -7.33
N ASP A 237 39.42 2.93 -7.95
CA ASP A 237 39.03 4.25 -7.44
C ASP A 237 37.51 4.54 -7.62
N ALA A 238 36.92 4.12 -8.71
CA ALA A 238 35.48 4.29 -8.95
C ALA A 238 34.64 3.36 -8.03
N GLU A 239 35.11 2.15 -7.80
CA GLU A 239 34.49 1.23 -6.84
C GLU A 239 34.73 1.66 -5.40
N ALA A 240 35.91 2.17 -5.06
CA ALA A 240 36.20 2.72 -3.74
C ALA A 240 35.34 3.94 -3.40
N PHE A 241 35.09 4.83 -4.36
CA PHE A 241 34.22 5.98 -4.20
C PHE A 241 32.76 5.58 -4.03
N SER A 242 32.27 4.59 -4.78
CA SER A 242 30.91 4.08 -4.61
C SER A 242 30.71 3.30 -3.30
N ARG A 243 31.79 2.77 -2.71
CA ARG A 243 31.84 2.06 -1.42
C ARG A 243 32.11 3.00 -0.26
N SER A 244 32.38 4.29 -0.48
CA SER A 244 32.67 5.21 0.61
C SER A 244 31.50 5.29 1.58
N SER A 245 31.79 5.17 2.88
CA SER A 245 30.82 5.21 3.96
C SER A 245 29.92 6.46 3.91
N ALA A 246 30.46 7.59 3.49
CA ALA A 246 29.73 8.85 3.35
C ALA A 246 28.66 8.79 2.24
N VAL A 247 28.98 8.23 1.07
CA VAL A 247 28.01 8.07 -0.03
C VAL A 247 26.93 7.05 0.36
N GLN A 248 27.29 5.99 1.09
CA GLN A 248 26.31 5.05 1.61
C GLN A 248 25.40 5.68 2.66
N GLN A 249 25.95 6.49 3.59
CA GLN A 249 25.16 7.21 4.58
C GLN A 249 24.19 8.19 3.94
N VAL A 250 24.64 9.01 2.98
CA VAL A 250 23.74 9.92 2.24
C VAL A 250 22.64 9.18 1.49
N ARG A 251 22.96 8.04 0.84
CA ARG A 251 21.97 7.19 0.20
C ARG A 251 20.98 6.60 1.18
N GLU A 252 21.44 6.16 2.34
CA GLU A 252 20.62 5.61 3.41
C GLU A 252 19.72 6.68 4.04
N GLN A 253 20.24 7.89 4.23
CA GLN A 253 19.48 9.03 4.72
C GLN A 253 18.40 9.46 3.71
N MET A 254 18.72 9.55 2.42
CA MET A 254 17.72 9.81 1.38
C MET A 254 16.60 8.76 1.31
N VAL A 255 16.90 7.49 1.59
CA VAL A 255 15.90 6.41 1.65
C VAL A 255 15.08 6.50 2.93
N SER A 256 15.67 6.92 4.05
CA SER A 256 14.99 7.04 5.34
C SER A 256 14.11 8.29 5.45
N GLU A 257 14.48 9.38 4.78
CA GLU A 257 13.73 10.65 4.74
C GLU A 257 12.61 10.65 3.68
N ALA A 258 12.65 9.68 2.78
CA ALA A 258 11.71 9.62 1.67
C ALA A 258 10.37 9.04 2.11
N VAL A 259 9.33 9.83 1.97
CA VAL A 259 7.90 9.44 1.90
C VAL A 259 7.39 8.63 3.10
N ASP A 260 6.27 9.06 3.63
CA ASP A 260 5.49 8.36 4.68
C ASP A 260 5.43 6.84 4.39
N PRO A 261 5.98 6.01 5.29
CA PRO A 261 6.04 4.55 5.07
C PRO A 261 4.66 3.90 4.90
N ALA A 262 3.59 4.55 5.37
CA ALA A 262 2.21 4.11 5.15
C ALA A 262 1.76 4.28 3.68
N GLU A 263 2.37 5.19 2.92
CA GLU A 263 1.94 5.47 1.55
C GLU A 263 2.09 4.27 0.61
N ALA A 264 3.20 3.56 0.71
CA ALA A 264 3.44 2.37 -0.12
C ALA A 264 2.38 1.28 0.14
N VAL A 265 2.05 1.06 1.41
CA VAL A 265 1.06 0.07 1.82
C VAL A 265 -0.35 0.50 1.41
N LEU A 266 -0.68 1.79 1.58
CA LEU A 266 -1.96 2.34 1.12
C LEU A 266 -2.13 2.18 -0.37
N ARG A 267 -1.11 2.49 -1.15
CA ARG A 267 -1.12 2.33 -2.59
C ARG A 267 -1.34 0.87 -3.01
N ASP A 268 -0.59 -0.05 -2.42
CA ASP A 268 -0.73 -1.48 -2.73
C ASP A 268 -2.13 -1.98 -2.36
N ARG A 269 -2.70 -1.48 -1.26
CA ARG A 269 -4.07 -1.79 -0.86
C ARG A 269 -5.11 -1.21 -1.82
N VAL A 270 -4.96 0.05 -2.22
CA VAL A 270 -5.85 0.67 -3.23
C VAL A 270 -5.81 -0.10 -4.55
N ILE A 271 -4.62 -0.49 -5.01
CA ILE A 271 -4.45 -1.28 -6.24
C ILE A 271 -5.14 -2.64 -6.10
N SER A 272 -4.93 -3.34 -4.99
CA SER A 272 -5.54 -4.66 -4.74
C SER A 272 -7.07 -4.58 -4.70
N GLU A 273 -7.61 -3.58 -4.01
CA GLU A 273 -9.05 -3.36 -3.94
C GLU A 273 -9.66 -2.93 -5.29
N LEU A 274 -8.92 -2.13 -6.07
CA LEU A 274 -9.35 -1.76 -7.43
C LEU A 274 -9.37 -2.98 -8.36
N ILE A 275 -8.37 -3.85 -8.29
CA ILE A 275 -8.35 -5.10 -9.07
C ILE A 275 -9.54 -5.97 -8.69
N ASN A 276 -9.77 -6.21 -7.39
CA ASN A 276 -10.92 -6.97 -6.90
C ASN A 276 -12.26 -6.36 -7.37
N TYR A 277 -12.38 -5.03 -7.31
CA TYR A 277 -13.55 -4.33 -7.84
C TYR A 277 -13.75 -4.58 -9.34
N LEU A 278 -12.67 -4.49 -10.14
CA LEU A 278 -12.73 -4.71 -11.58
C LEU A 278 -13.06 -6.17 -11.92
N GLU A 279 -12.54 -7.16 -11.17
CA GLU A 279 -12.88 -8.58 -11.28
C GLU A 279 -14.38 -8.81 -11.05
N VAL A 280 -14.93 -8.26 -9.96
CA VAL A 280 -16.38 -8.35 -9.65
C VAL A 280 -17.24 -7.70 -10.73
N GLN A 281 -16.73 -6.66 -11.43
CA GLN A 281 -17.42 -6.01 -12.54
C GLN A 281 -17.17 -6.70 -13.90
N GLY A 282 -16.41 -7.80 -13.96
CA GLY A 282 -16.08 -8.51 -15.20
C GLY A 282 -15.25 -7.69 -16.19
N GLN A 283 -14.34 -6.86 -15.68
CA GLN A 283 -13.54 -5.92 -16.49
C GLN A 283 -12.08 -6.38 -16.64
N ASP A 284 -11.87 -7.61 -17.15
CA ASP A 284 -10.53 -8.24 -17.24
C ASP A 284 -9.55 -7.40 -18.07
N GLN A 285 -9.98 -6.87 -19.21
CA GLN A 285 -9.15 -5.98 -20.03
C GLN A 285 -8.69 -4.72 -19.28
N CYS A 286 -9.51 -4.20 -18.36
CA CYS A 286 -9.12 -3.05 -17.54
C CYS A 286 -8.06 -3.46 -16.50
N ILE A 287 -8.11 -4.68 -16.01
CA ILE A 287 -7.11 -5.24 -15.08
C ILE A 287 -5.76 -5.38 -15.81
N ASP A 288 -5.75 -5.96 -16.98
CA ASP A 288 -4.52 -6.12 -17.78
C ASP A 288 -3.94 -4.75 -18.17
N TYR A 289 -4.79 -3.81 -18.57
CA TYR A 289 -4.39 -2.43 -18.82
C TYR A 289 -3.76 -1.79 -17.57
N LEU A 290 -4.37 -1.96 -16.38
CA LEU A 290 -3.83 -1.46 -15.12
C LEU A 290 -2.46 -2.09 -14.81
N ARG A 291 -2.32 -3.41 -14.96
CA ARG A 291 -1.07 -4.13 -14.74
C ARG A 291 0.06 -3.59 -15.61
N LEU A 292 -0.21 -3.39 -16.90
CA LEU A 292 0.77 -2.84 -17.85
C LEU A 292 1.11 -1.38 -17.51
N LYS A 293 0.13 -0.57 -17.12
CA LYS A 293 0.37 0.80 -16.66
C LYS A 293 1.20 0.87 -15.37
N LEU A 294 0.98 -0.03 -14.43
CA LEU A 294 1.79 -0.13 -13.20
C LEU A 294 3.23 -0.55 -13.47
N GLN A 295 3.49 -1.18 -14.62
CA GLN A 295 4.83 -1.55 -15.10
C GLN A 295 5.44 -0.47 -16.01
N ASP A 296 4.82 0.71 -16.09
CA ASP A 296 5.24 1.86 -16.90
C ASP A 296 5.30 1.58 -18.43
N TYR A 297 4.41 0.66 -18.93
CA TYR A 297 4.30 0.39 -20.37
C TYR A 297 3.82 1.62 -21.15
N GLN A 298 4.51 1.93 -22.25
CA GLN A 298 4.10 2.99 -23.17
C GLN A 298 2.83 2.59 -23.91
N ALA A 299 2.10 3.59 -24.42
CA ALA A 299 0.84 3.33 -25.12
C ALA A 299 0.98 2.35 -26.30
N SER A 300 2.06 2.49 -27.09
CA SER A 300 2.36 1.61 -28.23
C SER A 300 2.66 0.17 -27.82
N ASP A 301 3.25 -0.02 -26.65
CA ASP A 301 3.58 -1.36 -26.15
C ASP A 301 2.36 -2.05 -25.54
N ILE A 302 1.49 -1.26 -24.89
CA ILE A 302 0.18 -1.74 -24.43
C ILE A 302 -0.67 -2.21 -25.60
N ASP A 303 -0.66 -1.44 -26.72
CA ASP A 303 -1.38 -1.83 -27.94
C ASP A 303 -0.92 -3.17 -28.47
N LYS A 304 0.41 -3.39 -28.51
CA LYS A 304 1.00 -4.67 -28.97
C LYS A 304 0.68 -5.82 -28.02
N GLU A 305 0.82 -5.61 -26.72
CA GLU A 305 0.64 -6.64 -25.70
C GLU A 305 -0.82 -7.10 -25.61
N LEU A 306 -1.76 -6.18 -25.71
CA LEU A 306 -3.19 -6.48 -25.65
C LEU A 306 -3.82 -6.72 -27.03
N GLY A 307 -3.06 -6.64 -28.11
CA GLY A 307 -3.56 -6.80 -29.47
C GLY A 307 -4.59 -5.73 -29.88
N LEU A 308 -4.43 -4.51 -29.41
CA LEU A 308 -5.37 -3.41 -29.61
C LEU A 308 -4.90 -2.44 -30.68
N THR A 309 -5.86 -1.88 -31.41
CA THR A 309 -5.62 -0.65 -32.18
C THR A 309 -5.64 0.57 -31.25
N SER A 310 -5.02 1.68 -31.66
CA SER A 310 -5.00 2.92 -30.87
C SER A 310 -6.41 3.37 -30.46
N ARG A 311 -7.40 3.21 -31.36
CA ARG A 311 -8.79 3.56 -31.08
C ARG A 311 -9.41 2.64 -30.01
N GLN A 312 -9.13 1.34 -30.06
CA GLN A 312 -9.60 0.38 -29.04
C GLN A 312 -8.95 0.66 -27.69
N ARG A 313 -7.66 1.02 -27.65
CA ARG A 313 -6.99 1.45 -26.42
C ARG A 313 -7.65 2.69 -25.83
N ASP A 314 -8.01 3.69 -26.64
CA ASP A 314 -8.65 4.91 -26.16
C ASP A 314 -10.02 4.59 -25.52
N TYR A 315 -10.81 3.68 -26.13
CA TYR A 315 -12.04 3.18 -25.53
C TYR A 315 -11.79 2.42 -24.21
N LEU A 316 -10.75 1.58 -24.16
CA LEU A 316 -10.36 0.86 -22.95
C LEU A 316 -9.95 1.85 -21.86
N GLN A 317 -9.19 2.88 -22.20
CA GLN A 317 -8.76 3.91 -21.26
C GLN A 317 -9.96 4.72 -20.72
N GLN A 318 -10.92 5.08 -21.54
CA GLN A 318 -12.15 5.77 -21.10
C GLN A 318 -12.97 4.87 -20.16
N ARG A 319 -13.14 3.59 -20.51
CA ARG A 319 -13.82 2.61 -19.68
C ARG A 319 -13.11 2.40 -18.35
N PHE A 320 -11.78 2.28 -18.39
CA PHE A 320 -10.96 2.18 -17.18
C PHE A 320 -11.11 3.42 -16.30
N LYS A 321 -11.01 4.63 -16.87
CA LYS A 321 -11.23 5.89 -16.15
C LYS A 321 -12.58 5.93 -15.46
N TYR A 322 -13.65 5.55 -16.16
CA TYR A 322 -14.99 5.47 -15.59
C TYR A 322 -15.05 4.55 -14.36
N HIS A 323 -14.44 3.35 -14.45
CA HIS A 323 -14.42 2.41 -13.33
C HIS A 323 -13.56 2.92 -12.15
N VAL A 324 -12.44 3.56 -12.41
CA VAL A 324 -11.60 4.19 -11.38
C VAL A 324 -12.35 5.31 -10.66
N GLU A 325 -13.02 6.19 -11.38
CA GLU A 325 -13.84 7.26 -10.80
C GLU A 325 -14.97 6.68 -9.94
N LYS A 326 -15.68 5.67 -10.45
CA LYS A 326 -16.75 5.00 -9.70
C LYS A 326 -16.22 4.31 -8.44
N PHE A 327 -15.08 3.64 -8.51
CA PHE A 327 -14.40 3.04 -7.37
C PHE A 327 -14.00 4.09 -6.32
N ALA A 328 -13.38 5.18 -6.76
CA ALA A 328 -12.91 6.26 -5.90
C ALA A 328 -14.04 7.04 -5.20
N CYS A 329 -15.23 7.09 -5.80
CA CYS A 329 -16.38 7.82 -5.25
C CYS A 329 -17.41 6.92 -4.54
N SER A 330 -17.22 5.58 -4.55
CA SER A 330 -18.15 4.61 -3.98
C SER A 330 -17.72 4.13 -2.58
N LYS A 331 -17.93 2.87 -2.28
CA LYS A 331 -17.60 2.23 -0.98
C LYS A 331 -16.13 2.38 -0.57
N ASN A 332 -15.21 2.50 -1.53
CA ASN A 332 -13.78 2.58 -1.27
C ASN A 332 -13.23 4.02 -1.28
N TRP A 333 -14.12 5.02 -1.33
CA TRP A 333 -13.71 6.43 -1.35
C TRP A 333 -12.80 6.80 -0.18
N LYS A 334 -13.09 6.32 1.04
CA LYS A 334 -12.27 6.58 2.22
C LYS A 334 -10.83 6.10 2.01
N LEU A 335 -10.65 4.88 1.55
CA LEU A 335 -9.32 4.31 1.27
C LEU A 335 -8.55 5.11 0.20
N VAL A 336 -9.23 5.47 -0.90
CA VAL A 336 -8.61 6.24 -1.99
C VAL A 336 -8.22 7.64 -1.53
N HIS A 337 -9.13 8.32 -0.83
CA HIS A 337 -8.87 9.67 -0.33
C HIS A 337 -7.83 9.69 0.80
N GLN A 338 -7.77 8.67 1.64
CA GLN A 338 -6.67 8.48 2.59
C GLN A 338 -5.33 8.35 1.87
N TRP A 339 -5.26 7.55 0.82
CA TRP A 339 -4.05 7.42 0.03
C TRP A 339 -3.63 8.74 -0.63
N LEU A 340 -4.58 9.49 -1.16
CA LEU A 340 -4.34 10.79 -1.79
C LEU A 340 -4.02 11.92 -0.80
N GLY A 341 -4.08 11.68 0.52
CA GLY A 341 -3.96 12.73 1.52
C GLY A 341 -5.10 13.75 1.46
N ALA A 342 -6.27 13.31 1.03
CA ALA A 342 -7.46 14.12 0.80
C ALA A 342 -8.68 13.55 1.54
N ASP A 343 -8.47 12.93 2.70
CA ASP A 343 -9.56 12.47 3.56
C ASP A 343 -10.32 13.66 4.19
N ILE A 344 -11.52 13.41 4.66
CA ILE A 344 -12.35 14.45 5.31
C ILE A 344 -11.62 15.05 6.51
N ASP A 345 -10.95 14.23 7.31
CA ASP A 345 -10.19 14.68 8.48
C ASP A 345 -8.96 15.53 8.09
N GLN A 346 -8.46 15.35 6.88
CA GLN A 346 -7.43 16.19 6.27
C GLN A 346 -8.00 17.32 5.42
N LYS A 347 -9.25 17.74 5.69
CA LYS A 347 -9.93 18.84 4.99
C LYS A 347 -9.95 18.63 3.47
N LEU A 348 -10.14 17.39 3.01
CA LEU A 348 -10.09 16.98 1.61
C LEU A 348 -8.81 17.44 0.88
N GLY A 349 -7.68 17.51 1.62
CA GLY A 349 -6.38 17.93 1.10
C GLY A 349 -6.22 19.43 0.90
N MET A 350 -7.09 20.25 1.49
CA MET A 350 -7.03 21.72 1.45
C MET A 350 -6.34 22.28 2.71
N ASN A 351 -5.67 23.43 2.57
CA ASN A 351 -5.23 24.21 3.72
C ASN A 351 -6.45 24.84 4.43
N SER A 352 -6.26 25.36 5.65
CA SER A 352 -7.38 25.90 6.48
C SER A 352 -8.16 27.01 5.77
N ASN A 353 -7.48 27.93 5.11
CA ASN A 353 -8.14 29.07 4.42
C ASN A 353 -8.96 28.58 3.21
N LYS A 354 -8.40 27.69 2.37
CA LYS A 354 -9.13 27.09 1.25
C LYS A 354 -10.30 26.24 1.74
N TRP A 355 -10.15 25.55 2.86
CA TRP A 355 -11.21 24.73 3.43
C TRP A 355 -12.40 25.57 3.90
N GLU A 356 -12.17 26.67 4.63
CA GLU A 356 -13.21 27.60 5.05
C GLU A 356 -13.93 28.23 3.86
N ALA A 357 -13.17 28.68 2.86
CA ALA A 357 -13.73 29.20 1.61
C ALA A 357 -14.57 28.14 0.89
N PHE A 358 -14.08 26.89 0.79
CA PHE A 358 -14.84 25.78 0.21
C PHE A 358 -16.14 25.50 0.96
N GLN A 359 -16.10 25.43 2.29
CA GLN A 359 -17.30 25.22 3.12
C GLN A 359 -18.35 26.30 2.89
N ALA A 360 -17.92 27.56 2.71
CA ALA A 360 -18.81 28.67 2.42
C ALA A 360 -19.52 28.57 1.05
N THR A 361 -18.95 27.81 0.10
CA THR A 361 -19.57 27.56 -1.21
C THR A 361 -20.59 26.43 -1.20
N LEU A 362 -20.60 25.61 -0.16
CA LEU A 362 -21.49 24.45 -0.06
C LEU A 362 -22.92 24.85 0.31
N SER A 363 -23.89 24.21 -0.35
CA SER A 363 -25.29 24.32 0.08
C SER A 363 -25.50 23.71 1.49
N PRO A 364 -26.55 24.10 2.22
CA PRO A 364 -26.84 23.53 3.54
C PRO A 364 -26.96 22.00 3.52
N GLU A 365 -27.53 21.43 2.44
CA GLU A 365 -27.62 19.99 2.27
C GLU A 365 -26.24 19.34 2.08
N GLN A 366 -25.35 19.96 1.30
CA GLN A 366 -23.99 19.47 1.08
C GLN A 366 -23.15 19.54 2.36
N GLN A 367 -23.31 20.60 3.15
CA GLN A 367 -22.67 20.73 4.46
C GLN A 367 -23.16 19.63 5.42
N GLN A 368 -24.44 19.32 5.40
CA GLN A 368 -25.02 18.25 6.22
C GLN A 368 -24.47 16.88 5.80
N ILE A 369 -24.38 16.59 4.49
CA ILE A 369 -23.77 15.34 3.97
C ILE A 369 -22.33 15.23 4.45
N LEU A 370 -21.56 16.29 4.31
CA LEU A 370 -20.15 16.32 4.68
C LEU A 370 -19.97 16.03 6.18
N GLN A 371 -20.80 16.65 7.03
CA GLN A 371 -20.75 16.48 8.48
C GLN A 371 -21.13 15.05 8.91
N LEU A 372 -22.21 14.49 8.33
CA LEU A 372 -22.63 13.12 8.63
C LEU A 372 -21.58 12.08 8.17
N LYS A 373 -20.98 12.30 7.00
CA LYS A 373 -19.85 11.47 6.52
C LYS A 373 -18.62 11.59 7.42
N ARG A 374 -18.32 12.77 7.96
CA ARG A 374 -17.24 12.98 8.92
C ARG A 374 -17.49 12.26 10.24
N ASN A 375 -18.72 12.24 10.70
CA ASN A 375 -19.11 11.50 11.90
C ASN A 375 -19.09 9.98 11.72
N GLY A 376 -18.81 9.47 10.52
CA GLY A 376 -18.74 8.05 10.24
C GLY A 376 -20.08 7.34 10.11
N GLU A 377 -21.18 8.08 9.92
CA GLU A 377 -22.51 7.48 9.76
C GLU A 377 -22.58 6.64 8.49
N ASP A 378 -23.35 5.56 8.55
CA ASP A 378 -23.57 4.67 7.41
C ASP A 378 -24.45 5.32 6.33
N GLU A 379 -24.30 4.90 5.08
CA GLU A 379 -25.00 5.48 3.94
C GLU A 379 -26.52 5.39 4.04
N GLN A 380 -27.06 4.36 4.72
CA GLN A 380 -28.49 4.21 4.89
C GLN A 380 -29.05 5.22 5.89
N SER A 381 -28.34 5.45 6.99
CA SER A 381 -28.67 6.47 8.00
C SER A 381 -28.63 7.87 7.39
N ILE A 382 -27.55 8.20 6.68
CA ILE A 382 -27.42 9.48 6.01
C ILE A 382 -28.55 9.70 4.99
N ALA A 383 -28.84 8.68 4.17
CA ALA A 383 -29.90 8.77 3.18
C ALA A 383 -31.29 9.02 3.80
N LYS A 384 -31.57 8.37 4.95
CA LYS A 384 -32.81 8.62 5.71
C LYS A 384 -32.86 10.05 6.27
N THR A 385 -31.76 10.53 6.85
CA THR A 385 -31.67 11.85 7.45
C THR A 385 -31.88 12.96 6.41
N ILE A 386 -31.35 12.78 5.20
CA ILE A 386 -31.44 13.76 4.10
C ILE A 386 -32.70 13.53 3.23
N LYS A 387 -33.51 12.51 3.55
CA LYS A 387 -34.71 12.13 2.81
C LYS A 387 -34.44 11.84 1.32
N CYS A 388 -33.39 11.06 1.03
CA CYS A 388 -33.03 10.66 -0.31
C CYS A 388 -32.76 9.15 -0.38
N THR A 389 -32.66 8.62 -1.60
CA THR A 389 -32.24 7.21 -1.78
C THR A 389 -30.73 7.08 -1.63
N PRO A 390 -30.18 5.92 -1.20
CA PRO A 390 -28.73 5.69 -1.15
C PRO A 390 -28.02 5.97 -2.47
N LYS A 391 -28.66 5.68 -3.61
CA LYS A 391 -28.12 5.95 -4.95
C LYS A 391 -28.04 7.46 -5.24
N GLN A 392 -29.02 8.23 -4.78
CA GLN A 392 -28.99 9.70 -4.88
C GLN A 392 -27.92 10.29 -3.96
N LEU A 393 -27.78 9.76 -2.74
CA LEU A 393 -26.72 10.15 -1.82
C LEU A 393 -25.33 9.94 -2.43
N GLN A 394 -25.07 8.76 -3.01
CA GLN A 394 -23.80 8.49 -3.68
C GLN A 394 -23.50 9.47 -4.82
N LYS A 395 -24.52 9.81 -5.63
CA LYS A 395 -24.36 10.80 -6.70
C LYS A 395 -24.06 12.20 -6.16
N ARG A 396 -24.73 12.62 -5.08
CA ARG A 396 -24.50 13.92 -4.42
C ARG A 396 -23.13 13.97 -3.78
N TRP A 397 -22.72 12.88 -3.13
CA TRP A 397 -21.39 12.74 -2.54
C TRP A 397 -20.28 12.79 -3.59
N ALA A 398 -20.39 12.06 -4.68
CA ALA A 398 -19.44 12.10 -5.79
C ALA A 398 -19.31 13.53 -6.36
N LYS A 399 -20.42 14.24 -6.54
CA LYS A 399 -20.40 15.64 -6.98
C LYS A 399 -19.70 16.57 -5.99
N LEU A 400 -19.86 16.33 -4.68
CA LEU A 400 -19.18 17.11 -3.65
C LEU A 400 -17.67 16.88 -3.67
N LEU A 401 -17.23 15.63 -3.83
CA LEU A 401 -15.80 15.28 -3.97
C LEU A 401 -15.18 15.90 -5.24
N ASP A 402 -15.93 15.92 -6.34
CA ASP A 402 -15.49 16.55 -7.59
C ASP A 402 -15.35 18.07 -7.42
N MET A 403 -16.33 18.72 -6.79
CA MET A 403 -16.23 20.14 -6.43
C MET A 403 -15.02 20.43 -5.53
N ALA A 404 -14.77 19.59 -4.53
CA ALA A 404 -13.62 19.73 -3.65
C ALA A 404 -12.29 19.58 -4.41
N TRP A 405 -12.23 18.64 -5.36
CA TRP A 405 -11.05 18.43 -6.20
C TRP A 405 -10.76 19.66 -7.09
N VAL A 406 -11.79 20.18 -7.76
CA VAL A 406 -11.68 21.39 -8.58
C VAL A 406 -11.23 22.59 -7.72
N PHE A 407 -11.87 22.78 -6.55
CA PHE A 407 -11.55 23.88 -5.66
C PHE A 407 -10.13 23.82 -5.10
N ARG A 408 -9.68 22.62 -4.72
CA ARG A 408 -8.31 22.40 -4.25
C ARG A 408 -7.27 22.76 -5.30
N ASN A 409 -7.54 22.41 -6.56
CA ASN A 409 -6.58 22.57 -7.67
C ASN A 409 -6.75 23.90 -8.42
N SER A 410 -7.80 24.70 -8.13
CA SER A 410 -7.90 26.04 -8.67
C SER A 410 -6.85 26.92 -8.02
N ASP A 411 -5.94 27.46 -8.82
CA ASP A 411 -5.03 28.53 -8.41
C ASP A 411 -5.89 29.77 -8.13
N GLN A 412 -6.08 30.07 -6.86
CA GLN A 412 -6.50 31.41 -6.50
C GLN A 412 -5.28 32.29 -6.68
N SER A 413 -5.27 33.03 -7.78
CA SER A 413 -4.42 34.19 -8.03
C SER A 413 -4.53 35.18 -6.90
#